data_7f512637531e3f45a8f131ae41a3f151
#
_entry.id   7f512637531e3f45a8f131ae41a3f151
#
_cell.length_a   1.000
_cell.length_b   1.000
_cell.length_c   1.000
_cell.angle_alpha   90.00
_cell.angle_beta   90.00
_cell.angle_gamma   90.00
#
_symmetry.space_group_name_H-M   'P 1'
#
loop_
_entity.id
_entity.type
_entity.pdbx_description
1 polymer ?
#
loop_
_entity_poly.entity_id
_entity_poly.type
_entity_poly.pdbx_seq_one_letter_code
_entity_poly.pdbx_strand_id
1 'polypeptide(L)'
;MIVDLADADFATPDEATILASAGVNLIEREGASADDAEWIQRTFHGRWHEESAAGWNWFARGTLETVGFAAYGQRSIRFWWLDQWWDRGDVGIFGPMGVDRKMRGLHVGVVLARRALGSLKAMGYAQALIPAVGPIEFYERHCGARVVERLPHPS
;
A
#
# COMPACT_ATOMS: atom_id res chain seq x y z
N MET A 1 -12.11 2.77 1.49
CA MET A 1 -11.78 3.24 2.87
C MET A 1 -10.99 4.54 2.80
N ILE A 2 -11.09 5.34 3.85
CA ILE A 2 -10.34 6.59 4.01
C ILE A 2 -9.52 6.52 5.30
N VAL A 3 -8.33 7.10 5.24
CA VAL A 3 -7.45 7.32 6.40
C VAL A 3 -7.21 8.82 6.51
N ASP A 4 -7.44 9.40 7.69
CA ASP A 4 -7.07 10.79 7.98
C ASP A 4 -5.57 10.84 8.33
N LEU A 5 -4.79 11.67 7.63
CA LEU A 5 -3.34 11.66 7.72
C LEU A 5 -2.75 12.73 8.64
N ALA A 6 -3.39 13.92 8.70
CA ALA A 6 -2.77 15.11 9.28
C ALA A 6 -2.29 14.93 10.73
N ASP A 7 -3.11 14.35 11.59
CA ASP A 7 -2.82 14.20 13.02
C ASP A 7 -2.36 12.78 13.41
N ALA A 8 -2.17 11.91 12.44
CA ALA A 8 -1.78 10.52 12.67
C ALA A 8 -0.26 10.35 12.64
N ASP A 9 0.23 9.45 13.48
CA ASP A 9 1.61 8.97 13.47
C ASP A 9 1.63 7.56 12.87
N PHE A 10 2.33 7.40 11.75
CA PHE A 10 2.45 6.12 11.05
C PHE A 10 3.74 5.37 11.34
N ALA A 11 4.54 5.81 12.30
CA ALA A 11 5.68 5.02 12.77
C ALA A 11 5.17 3.69 13.36
N THR A 12 5.77 2.59 12.93
CA THR A 12 5.42 1.27 13.48
C THR A 12 6.27 1.00 14.70
N PRO A 13 5.67 0.76 15.88
CA PRO A 13 6.44 0.30 17.05
C PRO A 13 7.23 -0.96 16.70
N ASP A 14 8.47 -1.03 17.15
CA ASP A 14 9.36 -2.18 16.93
C ASP A 14 9.63 -2.52 15.47
N GLU A 15 9.53 -1.53 14.55
CA GLU A 15 9.74 -1.74 13.11
C GLU A 15 11.07 -2.44 12.82
N ALA A 16 12.16 -1.97 13.42
CA ALA A 16 13.49 -2.55 13.19
C ALA A 16 13.54 -4.03 13.59
N THR A 17 12.92 -4.39 14.70
CA THR A 17 12.83 -5.77 15.17
C THR A 17 11.98 -6.63 14.23
N ILE A 18 10.85 -6.10 13.77
CA ILE A 18 9.98 -6.79 12.80
C ILE A 18 10.75 -7.10 11.51
N LEU A 19 11.42 -6.11 10.95
CA LEU A 19 12.17 -6.27 9.70
C LEU A 19 13.34 -7.22 9.85
N ALA A 20 14.08 -7.13 10.95
CA ALA A 20 15.19 -8.04 11.23
C ALA A 20 14.70 -9.49 11.39
N SER A 21 13.61 -9.70 12.12
CA SER A 21 13.03 -11.03 12.32
C SER A 21 12.51 -11.65 11.00
N ALA A 22 12.00 -10.83 10.11
CA ALA A 22 11.54 -11.28 8.79
C ALA A 22 12.67 -11.43 7.77
N GLY A 23 13.85 -10.91 8.07
CA GLY A 23 15.00 -10.94 7.15
C GLY A 23 14.81 -10.05 5.93
N VAL A 24 14.14 -8.89 6.10
CA VAL A 24 13.84 -7.98 5.00
C VAL A 24 14.39 -6.58 5.24
N ASN A 25 14.67 -5.89 4.14
CA ASN A 25 14.99 -4.47 4.10
C ASN A 25 13.93 -3.74 3.29
N LEU A 26 13.64 -2.50 3.68
CA LEU A 26 12.71 -1.65 2.96
C LEU A 26 13.46 -0.67 2.06
N ILE A 27 12.95 -0.49 0.85
CA ILE A 27 13.36 0.61 -0.02
C ILE A 27 12.13 1.34 -0.56
N GLU A 28 12.24 2.65 -0.69
CA GLU A 28 11.22 3.49 -1.34
C GLU A 28 11.73 3.91 -2.70
N ARG A 29 10.90 3.77 -3.74
CA ARG A 29 11.27 4.23 -5.08
C ARG A 29 10.06 4.62 -5.92
N GLU A 30 10.28 5.52 -6.87
CA GLU A 30 9.32 5.82 -7.91
C GLU A 30 9.34 4.69 -8.96
N GLY A 31 8.15 4.18 -9.28
CA GLY A 31 8.01 3.08 -10.21
C GLY A 31 8.49 1.75 -9.65
N ALA A 32 8.72 0.79 -10.52
CA ALA A 32 9.18 -0.55 -10.20
C ALA A 32 10.24 -1.00 -11.19
N SER A 33 11.23 -1.75 -10.70
CA SER A 33 12.19 -2.42 -11.58
C SER A 33 11.50 -3.55 -12.36
N ALA A 34 12.15 -4.04 -13.42
CA ALA A 34 11.64 -5.20 -14.16
C ALA A 34 11.47 -6.42 -13.25
N ASP A 35 12.39 -6.64 -12.33
CA ASP A 35 12.33 -7.76 -11.37
C ASP A 35 11.18 -7.58 -10.39
N ASP A 36 10.94 -6.38 -9.88
CA ASP A 36 9.81 -6.09 -9.00
C ASP A 36 8.48 -6.30 -9.71
N ALA A 37 8.36 -5.80 -10.93
CA ALA A 37 7.14 -5.96 -11.74
C ALA A 37 6.85 -7.44 -12.04
N GLU A 38 7.88 -8.21 -12.39
CA GLU A 38 7.75 -9.64 -12.62
C GLU A 38 7.30 -10.39 -11.36
N TRP A 39 7.90 -10.06 -10.21
CA TRP A 39 7.51 -10.67 -8.94
C TRP A 39 6.03 -10.37 -8.61
N ILE A 40 5.58 -9.13 -8.79
CA ILE A 40 4.18 -8.74 -8.56
C ILE A 40 3.26 -9.52 -9.49
N GLN A 41 3.59 -9.59 -10.77
CA GLN A 41 2.76 -10.23 -11.79
C GLN A 41 2.59 -11.74 -11.54
N ARG A 42 3.62 -12.43 -11.11
CA ARG A 42 3.52 -13.86 -10.81
C ARG A 42 2.93 -14.19 -9.44
N THR A 43 2.99 -13.23 -8.50
CA THR A 43 2.54 -13.45 -7.11
C THR A 43 1.07 -13.07 -6.91
N PHE A 44 0.62 -12.03 -7.61
CA PHE A 44 -0.73 -11.48 -7.47
C PHE A 44 -1.47 -11.49 -8.80
N HIS A 45 -2.79 -11.58 -8.73
CA HIS A 45 -3.63 -11.52 -9.93
C HIS A 45 -3.97 -10.08 -10.30
N GLY A 46 -4.29 -9.86 -11.59
CA GLY A 46 -4.75 -8.57 -12.09
C GLY A 46 -3.61 -7.66 -12.53
N ARG A 47 -3.85 -6.35 -12.42
CA ARG A 47 -2.98 -5.31 -12.98
C ARG A 47 -2.14 -4.58 -11.93
N TRP A 48 -1.84 -5.22 -10.84
CA TRP A 48 -1.10 -4.61 -9.73
C TRP A 48 0.31 -4.16 -10.14
N HIS A 49 0.97 -4.92 -11.03
CA HIS A 49 2.30 -4.53 -11.55
C HIS A 49 2.25 -3.21 -12.34
N GLU A 50 1.17 -2.96 -13.07
CA GLU A 50 1.00 -1.70 -13.82
C GLU A 50 0.76 -0.52 -12.88
N GLU A 51 -0.03 -0.71 -11.84
CA GLU A 51 -0.29 0.34 -10.84
C GLU A 51 0.96 0.63 -10.01
N SER A 52 1.72 -0.39 -9.65
CA SER A 52 3.02 -0.23 -9.00
C SER A 52 3.98 0.59 -9.86
N ALA A 53 4.06 0.27 -11.14
CA ALA A 53 4.92 0.99 -12.09
C ALA A 53 4.52 2.46 -12.27
N ALA A 54 3.24 2.78 -12.12
CA ALA A 54 2.70 4.13 -12.31
C ALA A 54 2.84 5.05 -11.08
N GLY A 55 3.23 4.52 -9.93
CA GLY A 55 3.27 5.27 -8.68
C GLY A 55 4.61 5.20 -7.97
N TRP A 56 4.58 5.56 -6.70
CA TRP A 56 5.65 5.32 -5.74
C TRP A 56 5.40 4.02 -5.00
N ASN A 57 6.46 3.41 -4.50
CA ASN A 57 6.36 2.14 -3.78
C ASN A 57 7.31 2.08 -2.61
N TRP A 58 6.86 1.41 -1.54
CA TRP A 58 7.74 0.78 -0.58
C TRP A 58 7.86 -0.69 -0.96
N PHE A 59 9.08 -1.17 -1.14
CA PHE A 59 9.36 -2.59 -1.38
C PHE A 59 10.03 -3.19 -0.16
N ALA A 60 9.58 -4.38 0.22
CA ALA A 60 10.25 -5.23 1.20
C ALA A 60 11.10 -6.25 0.45
N ARG A 61 12.40 -6.19 0.63
CA ARG A 61 13.35 -7.05 -0.06
C ARG A 61 13.90 -8.10 0.87
N GLY A 62 13.69 -9.36 0.52
CA GLY A 62 14.32 -10.51 1.16
C GLY A 62 15.72 -10.76 0.61
N THR A 63 16.32 -11.88 0.98
CA THR A 63 17.69 -12.23 0.57
C THR A 63 17.80 -12.45 -0.94
N LEU A 64 16.80 -13.09 -1.55
CA LEU A 64 16.84 -13.51 -2.95
C LEU A 64 15.94 -12.67 -3.86
N GLU A 65 14.85 -12.15 -3.34
CA GLU A 65 13.85 -11.43 -4.14
C GLU A 65 13.01 -10.49 -3.29
N THR A 66 12.23 -9.66 -3.95
CA THR A 66 11.18 -8.87 -3.32
C THR A 66 10.12 -9.80 -2.72
N VAL A 67 9.66 -9.48 -1.53
CA VAL A 67 8.68 -10.28 -0.78
C VAL A 67 7.44 -9.50 -0.38
N GLY A 68 7.41 -8.22 -0.63
CA GLY A 68 6.25 -7.37 -0.33
C GLY A 68 6.37 -6.01 -1.00
N PHE A 69 5.24 -5.34 -1.17
CA PHE A 69 5.19 -3.97 -1.67
C PHE A 69 3.94 -3.25 -1.22
N ALA A 70 4.01 -1.92 -1.19
CA ALA A 70 2.86 -1.04 -1.05
C ALA A 70 3.03 0.14 -2.00
N ALA A 71 2.13 0.24 -2.97
CA ALA A 71 2.10 1.35 -3.92
C ALA A 71 1.28 2.51 -3.36
N TYR A 72 1.64 3.73 -3.75
CA TYR A 72 0.92 4.92 -3.32
C TYR A 72 1.18 6.09 -4.28
N GLY A 73 0.30 7.10 -4.21
CA GLY A 73 0.49 8.37 -4.92
C GLY A 73 0.10 8.38 -6.38
N GLN A 74 -0.28 7.25 -6.95
CA GLN A 74 -0.71 7.17 -8.33
C GLN A 74 -2.23 7.33 -8.48
N ARG A 75 -2.68 7.67 -9.68
CA ARG A 75 -4.09 7.59 -10.05
C ARG A 75 -4.37 6.16 -10.52
N SER A 76 -5.33 5.48 -9.88
CA SER A 76 -5.65 4.11 -10.26
C SER A 76 -6.23 4.04 -11.67
N ILE A 77 -5.67 3.17 -12.49
CA ILE A 77 -6.16 2.90 -13.83
C ILE A 77 -7.36 1.95 -13.86
N ARG A 78 -7.64 1.28 -12.73
CA ARG A 78 -8.73 0.29 -12.63
C ARG A 78 -10.04 0.85 -12.13
N PHE A 79 -10.00 1.98 -11.40
CA PHE A 79 -11.14 2.51 -10.68
C PHE A 79 -11.49 3.91 -11.13
N TRP A 80 -11.71 4.07 -12.44
CA TRP A 80 -12.03 5.37 -13.05
C TRP A 80 -13.28 6.03 -12.46
N TRP A 81 -14.21 5.25 -11.94
CA TRP A 81 -15.42 5.77 -11.29
C TRP A 81 -15.16 6.45 -9.95
N LEU A 82 -13.93 6.38 -9.44
CA LEU A 82 -13.50 7.11 -8.25
C LEU A 82 -12.95 8.50 -8.57
N ASP A 83 -13.14 9.00 -9.78
CA ASP A 83 -12.63 10.30 -10.24
C ASP A 83 -13.03 11.45 -9.31
N GLN A 84 -14.23 11.39 -8.71
CA GLN A 84 -14.68 12.36 -7.70
C GLN A 84 -13.71 12.52 -6.52
N TRP A 85 -12.95 11.48 -6.18
CA TRP A 85 -11.98 11.53 -5.12
C TRP A 85 -10.66 12.15 -5.56
N TRP A 86 -10.28 11.96 -6.83
CA TRP A 86 -9.06 12.55 -7.38
C TRP A 86 -9.19 14.03 -7.64
N ASP A 87 -10.39 14.53 -7.88
CA ASP A 87 -10.64 15.96 -8.04
C ASP A 87 -10.46 16.74 -6.72
N ARG A 88 -10.41 16.02 -5.60
CA ARG A 88 -10.03 16.56 -4.31
C ARG A 88 -8.50 16.52 -4.20
N GLY A 89 -7.84 17.65 -4.40
CA GLY A 89 -6.37 17.75 -4.41
C GLY A 89 -5.70 17.38 -3.08
N ASP A 90 -6.46 17.18 -2.00
CA ASP A 90 -5.99 16.79 -0.67
C ASP A 90 -6.05 15.29 -0.40
N VAL A 91 -6.47 14.49 -1.37
CA VAL A 91 -6.61 13.03 -1.23
C VAL A 91 -5.56 12.31 -2.07
N GLY A 92 -4.74 11.49 -1.43
CA GLY A 92 -3.79 10.61 -2.10
C GLY A 92 -4.30 9.17 -2.18
N ILE A 93 -3.87 8.43 -3.17
CA ILE A 93 -4.28 7.03 -3.35
C ILE A 93 -3.26 6.11 -2.70
N PHE A 94 -3.73 5.13 -1.94
CA PHE A 94 -2.95 4.04 -1.37
C PHE A 94 -3.37 2.72 -2.01
N GLY A 95 -2.41 1.92 -2.40
CA GLY A 95 -2.60 0.58 -2.95
C GLY A 95 -2.30 0.50 -4.44
N PRO A 96 -2.14 -0.71 -4.96
CA PRO A 96 -2.26 -1.99 -4.25
C PRO A 96 -1.13 -2.26 -3.27
N MET A 97 -1.36 -3.21 -2.37
CA MET A 97 -0.37 -3.70 -1.41
C MET A 97 -0.48 -5.22 -1.31
N GLY A 98 0.64 -5.88 -1.25
CA GLY A 98 0.68 -7.32 -1.07
C GLY A 98 2.00 -7.82 -0.50
N VAL A 99 1.93 -8.94 0.19
CA VAL A 99 3.07 -9.60 0.83
C VAL A 99 3.05 -11.07 0.44
N ASP A 100 4.23 -11.62 0.15
CA ASP A 100 4.39 -13.05 -0.13
C ASP A 100 3.83 -13.89 1.03
N ARG A 101 3.19 -15.00 0.71
CA ARG A 101 2.61 -15.92 1.70
C ARG A 101 3.60 -16.32 2.79
N LYS A 102 4.85 -16.57 2.44
CA LYS A 102 5.89 -16.96 3.39
C LYS A 102 6.20 -15.89 4.45
N MET A 103 5.81 -14.64 4.21
CA MET A 103 5.99 -13.52 5.14
C MET A 103 4.75 -13.28 6.02
N ARG A 104 3.67 -14.03 5.84
CA ARG A 104 2.46 -13.86 6.66
C ARG A 104 2.74 -14.13 8.13
N GLY A 105 2.11 -13.36 9.01
CA GLY A 105 2.31 -13.47 10.45
C GLY A 105 3.56 -12.78 10.98
N LEU A 106 4.40 -12.22 10.10
CA LEU A 106 5.63 -11.51 10.49
C LEU A 106 5.48 -10.00 10.54
N HIS A 107 4.27 -9.48 10.36
CA HIS A 107 3.92 -8.05 10.42
C HIS A 107 4.56 -7.16 9.35
N VAL A 108 5.13 -7.73 8.31
CA VAL A 108 5.72 -6.96 7.19
C VAL A 108 4.68 -6.10 6.49
N GLY A 109 3.47 -6.62 6.30
CA GLY A 109 2.36 -5.87 5.68
C GLY A 109 1.96 -4.63 6.48
N VAL A 110 1.97 -4.72 7.81
CA VAL A 110 1.70 -3.57 8.69
C VAL A 110 2.73 -2.47 8.48
N VAL A 111 4.01 -2.83 8.45
CA VAL A 111 5.10 -1.88 8.22
C VAL A 111 4.98 -1.22 6.86
N LEU A 112 4.74 -2.00 5.81
CA LEU A 112 4.58 -1.48 4.44
C LEU A 112 3.41 -0.51 4.34
N ALA A 113 2.25 -0.87 4.86
CA ALA A 113 1.06 -0.04 4.82
C ALA A 113 1.30 1.30 5.54
N ARG A 114 1.86 1.25 6.74
CA ARG A 114 2.12 2.44 7.53
C ARG A 114 3.20 3.33 6.91
N ARG A 115 4.23 2.75 6.30
CA ARG A 115 5.25 3.51 5.55
C ARG A 115 4.65 4.24 4.37
N ALA A 116 3.79 3.58 3.59
CA ALA A 116 3.13 4.21 2.44
C ALA A 116 2.21 5.36 2.87
N LEU A 117 1.45 5.18 3.94
CA LEU A 117 0.60 6.24 4.49
C LEU A 117 1.43 7.40 5.04
N GLY A 118 2.55 7.11 5.69
CA GLY A 118 3.50 8.13 6.14
C GLY A 118 4.08 8.93 4.99
N SER A 119 4.38 8.29 3.86
CA SER A 119 4.86 8.96 2.66
C SER A 119 3.79 9.87 2.04
N LEU A 120 2.53 9.43 1.99
CA LEU A 120 1.42 10.26 1.53
C LEU A 120 1.24 11.50 2.43
N LYS A 121 1.35 11.32 3.75
CA LYS A 121 1.31 12.43 4.69
C LYS A 121 2.45 13.42 4.42
N ALA A 122 3.66 12.93 4.22
CA ALA A 122 4.83 13.75 3.92
C ALA A 122 4.70 14.51 2.59
N MET A 123 3.94 13.97 1.64
CA MET A 123 3.60 14.64 0.38
C MET A 123 2.59 15.78 0.55
N GLY A 124 1.98 15.90 1.72
CA GLY A 124 1.02 16.97 2.01
C GLY A 124 -0.45 16.58 1.86
N TYR A 125 -0.77 15.34 1.59
CA TYR A 125 -2.16 14.89 1.52
C TYR A 125 -2.81 14.90 2.91
N ALA A 126 -4.05 15.37 2.98
CA ALA A 126 -4.84 15.36 4.22
C ALA A 126 -5.44 13.98 4.49
N GLN A 127 -5.77 13.25 3.42
CA GLN A 127 -6.38 11.93 3.49
C GLN A 127 -5.78 10.98 2.48
N ALA A 128 -5.84 9.68 2.79
CA ALA A 128 -5.55 8.62 1.84
C ALA A 128 -6.83 7.84 1.52
N LEU A 129 -7.05 7.57 0.25
CA LEU A 129 -8.12 6.70 -0.22
C LEU A 129 -7.54 5.30 -0.51
N ILE A 130 -8.15 4.29 0.09
CA ILE A 130 -7.82 2.88 -0.16
C ILE A 130 -8.99 2.27 -0.94
N PRO A 131 -8.89 2.12 -2.26
CA PRO A 131 -9.97 1.59 -3.07
C PRO A 131 -9.99 0.05 -3.08
N ALA A 132 -11.18 -0.52 -3.22
CA ALA A 132 -11.42 -1.96 -3.40
C ALA A 132 -10.72 -2.85 -2.35
N VAL A 133 -10.94 -2.53 -1.09
CA VAL A 133 -10.29 -3.21 0.04
C VAL A 133 -10.89 -4.61 0.26
N GLY A 134 -10.03 -5.62 0.33
CA GLY A 134 -10.39 -6.96 0.78
C GLY A 134 -10.37 -7.07 2.32
N PRO A 135 -9.20 -6.89 2.97
CA PRO A 135 -9.08 -7.07 4.42
C PRO A 135 -9.42 -5.79 5.19
N ILE A 136 -10.70 -5.45 5.29
CA ILE A 136 -11.18 -4.24 5.97
C ILE A 136 -10.64 -4.13 7.39
N GLU A 137 -10.72 -5.21 8.17
CA GLU A 137 -10.28 -5.20 9.57
C GLU A 137 -8.79 -4.91 9.73
N PHE A 138 -7.96 -5.34 8.80
CA PHE A 138 -6.54 -5.04 8.80
C PHE A 138 -6.29 -3.53 8.76
N TYR A 139 -6.94 -2.84 7.84
CA TYR A 139 -6.75 -1.39 7.69
C TYR A 139 -7.42 -0.59 8.81
N GLU A 140 -8.54 -1.05 9.33
CA GLU A 140 -9.16 -0.43 10.51
C GLU A 140 -8.22 -0.51 11.72
N ARG A 141 -7.68 -1.69 11.98
CA ARG A 141 -6.83 -1.95 13.15
C ARG A 141 -5.48 -1.28 13.06
N HIS A 142 -4.81 -1.38 11.91
CA HIS A 142 -3.40 -0.99 11.78
C HIS A 142 -3.19 0.40 11.18
N CYS A 143 -4.17 0.94 10.50
CA CYS A 143 -4.03 2.20 9.75
C CYS A 143 -5.03 3.28 10.18
N GLY A 144 -5.96 2.99 11.06
CA GLY A 144 -6.99 3.94 11.44
C GLY A 144 -7.98 4.24 10.31
N ALA A 145 -8.13 3.32 9.37
CA ALA A 145 -9.00 3.50 8.23
C ALA A 145 -10.47 3.29 8.60
N ARG A 146 -11.36 3.96 7.89
CA ARG A 146 -12.82 3.78 8.01
C ARG A 146 -13.46 3.55 6.66
N VAL A 147 -14.49 2.73 6.63
CA VAL A 147 -15.29 2.50 5.42
C VAL A 147 -16.14 3.75 5.16
N VAL A 148 -16.04 4.30 3.96
CA VAL A 148 -16.85 5.46 3.53
C VAL A 148 -17.84 5.11 2.44
N GLU A 149 -17.56 4.05 1.66
CA GLU A 149 -18.41 3.59 0.59
C GLU A 149 -18.20 2.10 0.36
N ARG A 150 -19.27 1.40 0.10
CA ARG A 150 -19.22 -0.01 -0.31
C ARG A 150 -19.59 -0.08 -1.78
N LEU A 151 -18.69 -0.59 -2.59
CA LEU A 151 -18.97 -0.81 -4.00
C LEU A 151 -19.89 -2.03 -4.14
N PRO A 152 -20.84 -2.01 -5.08
CA PRO A 152 -21.64 -3.18 -5.35
C PRO A 152 -20.74 -4.32 -5.83
N HIS A 153 -21.03 -5.54 -5.37
CA HIS A 153 -20.36 -6.73 -5.89
C HIS A 153 -20.60 -6.80 -7.40
N PRO A 154 -19.56 -7.02 -8.22
CA PRO A 154 -19.76 -7.36 -9.61
C PRO A 154 -20.55 -8.66 -9.64
N SER A 155 -21.74 -8.56 -10.16
CA SER A 155 -22.60 -9.72 -10.39
C SER A 155 -22.10 -10.55 -11.56
#